data_2a28735b5df49f4e817adc3a5cf2c151
#
_entry.id   2a28735b5df49f4e817adc3a5cf2c151
#
_cell.length_a   1.000
_cell.length_b   1.000
_cell.length_c   1.000
_cell.angle_alpha   90.00
_cell.angle_beta   90.00
_cell.angle_gamma   90.00
#
_symmetry.space_group_name_H-M   'P 1'
#
loop_
_entity.id
_entity.type
_entity.pdbx_description
1 polymer ?
#
loop_
_entity_poly.entity_id
_entity_poly.type
_entity_poly.pdbx_seq_one_letter_code
_entity_poly.pdbx_strand_id
1 'polypeptide(L)'
;RIGTASQGAAAAERSYQGAAKYARERLAMRSISGVKNPDGPADAIIEHPDVRRMLLTQRVIAEGGRAMVTYASQFADVYRGGNSQQERDAAEIRLGFCTPILKGFITELGVEAANHGVQVFGGHGYIKEWGMEQILRDSRIATLYEGTTGIQALDLVGRKVLMDKFKQLNVFTGEMLSFAAQFLPW
;
A
#
# COMPACT_ATOMS: atom_id res chain seq x y z
N ARG A 1 -3.63 -9.76 -11.73
CA ARG A 1 -2.95 -8.50 -11.30
C ARG A 1 -3.51 -7.94 -9.98
N ILE A 2 -4.81 -8.08 -9.69
CA ILE A 2 -5.37 -7.70 -8.36
C ILE A 2 -4.70 -8.53 -7.26
N GLY A 3 -4.56 -9.84 -7.45
CA GLY A 3 -3.85 -10.71 -6.52
C GLY A 3 -2.40 -10.28 -6.27
N THR A 4 -1.70 -9.80 -7.31
CA THR A 4 -0.33 -9.24 -7.16
C THR A 4 -0.33 -7.94 -6.37
N ALA A 5 -1.30 -7.04 -6.58
CA ALA A 5 -1.47 -5.85 -5.75
C ALA A 5 -1.73 -6.21 -4.28
N SER A 6 -2.55 -7.24 -4.03
CA SER A 6 -2.80 -7.75 -2.67
C SER A 6 -1.53 -8.22 -1.97
N GLN A 7 -0.55 -8.75 -2.70
CA GLN A 7 0.75 -9.13 -2.11
C GLN A 7 1.50 -7.91 -1.58
N GLY A 8 1.48 -6.78 -2.31
CA GLY A 8 2.09 -5.54 -1.81
C GLY A 8 1.43 -5.03 -0.53
N ALA A 9 0.09 -5.03 -0.47
CA ALA A 9 -0.65 -4.66 0.73
C ALA A 9 -0.39 -5.63 1.90
N ALA A 10 -0.30 -6.93 1.62
CA ALA A 10 0.01 -7.95 2.63
C ALA A 10 1.45 -7.82 3.17
N ALA A 11 2.43 -7.52 2.31
CA ALA A 11 3.80 -7.27 2.73
C ALA A 11 3.88 -6.04 3.65
N ALA A 12 3.17 -4.95 3.30
CA ALA A 12 3.08 -3.76 4.13
C ALA A 12 2.46 -4.05 5.50
N GLU A 13 1.34 -4.78 5.54
CA GLU A 13 0.66 -5.18 6.77
C GLU A 13 1.56 -6.06 7.65
N ARG A 14 2.17 -7.09 7.06
CA ARG A 14 3.07 -8.00 7.78
C ARG A 14 4.26 -7.25 8.38
N SER A 15 4.85 -6.35 7.61
CA SER A 15 5.96 -5.51 8.05
C SER A 15 5.53 -4.59 9.20
N TYR A 16 4.38 -3.91 9.06
CA TYR A 16 3.84 -3.03 10.09
C TYR A 16 3.59 -3.75 11.41
N GLN A 17 2.93 -4.91 11.40
CA GLN A 17 2.61 -5.67 12.61
C GLN A 17 3.89 -6.06 13.37
N GLY A 18 4.90 -6.57 12.65
CA GLY A 18 6.19 -6.91 13.24
C GLY A 18 6.90 -5.68 13.81
N ALA A 19 7.01 -4.61 13.00
CA ALA A 19 7.70 -3.38 13.39
C ALA A 19 7.02 -2.68 14.58
N ALA A 20 5.68 -2.64 14.61
CA ALA A 20 4.94 -2.02 15.70
C ALA A 20 5.09 -2.77 17.02
N LYS A 21 5.13 -4.11 16.98
CA LYS A 21 5.42 -4.93 18.17
C LYS A 21 6.83 -4.67 18.67
N TYR A 22 7.83 -4.81 17.80
CA TYR A 22 9.23 -4.59 18.14
C TYR A 22 9.48 -3.19 18.71
N ALA A 23 8.89 -2.16 18.12
CA ALA A 23 9.07 -0.78 18.54
C ALA A 23 8.54 -0.49 19.95
N ARG A 24 7.56 -1.24 20.44
CA ARG A 24 7.07 -1.14 21.83
C ARG A 24 7.96 -1.85 22.85
N GLU A 25 8.66 -2.90 22.42
CA GLU A 25 9.47 -3.75 23.28
C GLU A 25 10.94 -3.31 23.32
N ARG A 26 11.46 -2.81 22.21
CA ARG A 26 12.87 -2.41 22.07
C ARG A 26 13.11 -1.09 22.79
N LEU A 27 14.04 -1.10 23.76
CA LEU A 27 14.49 0.08 24.48
C LEU A 27 15.78 0.63 23.85
N ALA A 28 15.82 1.92 23.54
CA ALA A 28 17.04 2.59 23.07
C ALA A 28 16.89 4.12 23.23
N MET A 29 17.91 4.75 23.79
CA MET A 29 17.99 6.20 24.00
C MET A 29 16.85 6.77 24.89
N ARG A 30 16.73 8.09 24.91
CA ARG A 30 15.62 8.80 25.56
C ARG A 30 14.84 9.61 24.53
N SER A 31 13.53 9.70 24.72
CA SER A 31 12.68 10.50 23.84
C SER A 31 13.06 11.97 23.90
N ILE A 32 13.08 12.64 22.73
CA ILE A 32 13.32 14.09 22.64
C ILE A 32 12.22 14.93 23.30
N SER A 33 11.04 14.36 23.53
CA SER A 33 9.91 14.98 24.23
C SER A 33 9.93 14.74 25.74
N GLY A 34 11.05 14.32 26.28
CA GLY A 34 11.25 13.97 27.69
C GLY A 34 11.18 12.47 27.94
N VAL A 35 11.79 12.05 29.07
CA VAL A 35 11.86 10.64 29.50
C VAL A 35 10.47 10.04 29.66
N LYS A 36 10.22 8.88 29.05
CA LYS A 36 8.94 8.15 29.10
C LYS A 36 8.97 6.95 30.03
N ASN A 37 10.15 6.37 30.24
CA ASN A 37 10.38 5.25 31.15
C ASN A 37 11.45 5.63 32.18
N PRO A 38 11.10 6.44 33.23
CA PRO A 38 12.09 6.99 34.19
C PRO A 38 12.81 5.88 34.97
N ASP A 39 12.14 4.79 35.28
CA ASP A 39 12.67 3.66 36.05
C ASP A 39 13.46 2.65 35.22
N GLY A 40 13.39 2.75 33.89
CA GLY A 40 14.10 1.87 32.98
C GLY A 40 15.40 2.47 32.41
N PRO A 41 16.26 1.65 31.82
CA PRO A 41 17.54 2.10 31.26
C PRO A 41 17.41 3.00 30.03
N ALA A 42 16.27 2.92 29.30
CA ALA A 42 15.98 3.68 28.10
C ALA A 42 14.46 3.74 27.86
N ASP A 43 14.04 4.56 26.90
CA ASP A 43 12.65 4.59 26.44
C ASP A 43 12.42 3.56 25.32
N ALA A 44 11.16 3.14 25.12
CA ALA A 44 10.79 2.32 23.97
C ALA A 44 10.99 3.12 22.66
N ILE A 45 11.51 2.47 21.63
CA ILE A 45 11.83 3.20 20.39
C ILE A 45 10.60 3.78 19.69
N ILE A 46 9.39 3.29 19.99
CA ILE A 46 8.15 3.88 19.48
C ILE A 46 7.96 5.33 19.92
N GLU A 47 8.66 5.79 20.94
CA GLU A 47 8.61 7.18 21.41
C GLU A 47 9.41 8.14 20.52
N HIS A 48 10.24 7.62 19.61
CA HIS A 48 11.03 8.44 18.70
C HIS A 48 10.21 8.87 17.48
N PRO A 49 10.21 10.15 17.10
CA PRO A 49 9.39 10.65 15.98
C PRO A 49 9.65 9.96 14.65
N ASP A 50 10.89 9.63 14.32
CA ASP A 50 11.24 8.96 13.07
C ASP A 50 10.70 7.52 13.02
N VAL A 51 10.75 6.80 14.15
CA VAL A 51 10.14 5.47 14.28
C VAL A 51 8.62 5.56 14.07
N ARG A 52 7.96 6.55 14.69
CA ARG A 52 6.53 6.82 14.50
C ARG A 52 6.18 7.13 13.05
N ARG A 53 7.00 7.94 12.37
CA ARG A 53 6.83 8.23 10.95
C ARG A 53 6.88 6.96 10.12
N MET A 54 7.89 6.11 10.30
CA MET A 54 8.01 4.85 9.58
C MET A 54 6.84 3.90 9.85
N LEU A 55 6.39 3.78 11.08
CA LEU A 55 5.23 2.96 11.44
C LEU A 55 3.94 3.51 10.82
N LEU A 56 3.74 4.82 10.85
CA LEU A 56 2.57 5.46 10.24
C LEU A 56 2.56 5.26 8.73
N THR A 57 3.71 5.42 8.07
CA THR A 57 3.84 5.16 6.62
C THR A 57 3.45 3.73 6.27
N GLN A 58 3.97 2.73 6.99
CA GLN A 58 3.62 1.32 6.77
C GLN A 58 2.12 1.07 6.96
N ARG A 59 1.52 1.65 8.00
CA ARG A 59 0.09 1.51 8.29
C ARG A 59 -0.78 2.13 7.21
N VAL A 60 -0.45 3.34 6.75
CA VAL A 60 -1.17 4.02 5.66
C VAL A 60 -1.11 3.18 4.38
N ILE A 61 0.05 2.63 4.05
CA ILE A 61 0.22 1.77 2.88
C ILE A 61 -0.62 0.49 3.02
N ALA A 62 -0.60 -0.17 4.17
CA ALA A 62 -1.35 -1.39 4.40
C ALA A 62 -2.87 -1.18 4.36
N GLU A 63 -3.38 -0.18 5.08
CA GLU A 63 -4.81 0.12 5.14
C GLU A 63 -5.32 0.70 3.80
N GLY A 64 -4.60 1.66 3.23
CA GLY A 64 -4.94 2.27 1.94
C GLY A 64 -4.85 1.28 0.79
N GLY A 65 -3.80 0.46 0.75
CA GLY A 65 -3.65 -0.60 -0.25
C GLY A 65 -4.78 -1.62 -0.19
N ARG A 66 -5.20 -2.03 1.00
CA ARG A 66 -6.35 -2.92 1.21
C ARG A 66 -7.65 -2.28 0.72
N ALA A 67 -7.90 -1.02 1.07
CA ALA A 67 -9.07 -0.29 0.61
C ALA A 67 -9.12 -0.20 -0.92
N MET A 68 -8.00 0.12 -1.57
CA MET A 68 -7.92 0.19 -3.03
C MET A 68 -8.16 -1.17 -3.70
N VAL A 69 -7.59 -2.26 -3.15
CA VAL A 69 -7.83 -3.62 -3.66
C VAL A 69 -9.30 -3.99 -3.52
N THR A 70 -9.91 -3.73 -2.37
CA THR A 70 -11.34 -4.02 -2.13
C THR A 70 -12.24 -3.22 -3.08
N TYR A 71 -11.95 -1.93 -3.27
CA TYR A 71 -12.67 -1.07 -4.22
C TYR A 71 -12.63 -1.65 -5.65
N ALA A 72 -11.47 -2.08 -6.13
CA ALA A 72 -11.37 -2.65 -7.47
C ALA A 72 -11.99 -4.06 -7.58
N SER A 73 -11.98 -4.83 -6.50
CA SER A 73 -12.58 -6.18 -6.48
C SER A 73 -14.09 -6.15 -6.68
N GLN A 74 -14.77 -5.08 -6.26
CA GLN A 74 -16.21 -4.91 -6.52
C GLN A 74 -16.52 -4.94 -8.02
N PHE A 75 -15.68 -4.32 -8.85
CA PHE A 75 -15.86 -4.36 -10.30
C PHE A 75 -15.60 -5.75 -10.88
N ALA A 76 -14.71 -6.54 -10.28
CA ALA A 76 -14.51 -7.92 -10.70
C ALA A 76 -15.74 -8.80 -10.39
N ASP A 77 -16.40 -8.56 -9.27
CA ASP A 77 -17.63 -9.26 -8.90
C ASP A 77 -18.79 -8.90 -9.85
N VAL A 78 -18.98 -7.60 -10.14
CA VAL A 78 -20.01 -7.14 -11.10
C VAL A 78 -19.71 -7.64 -12.52
N TYR A 79 -18.45 -7.62 -12.95
CA TYR A 79 -18.04 -8.16 -14.25
C TYR A 79 -18.43 -9.63 -14.41
N ARG A 80 -18.32 -10.44 -13.34
CA ARG A 80 -18.64 -11.87 -13.36
C ARG A 80 -20.12 -12.18 -13.15
N GLY A 81 -20.79 -11.43 -12.28
CA GLY A 81 -22.14 -11.75 -11.79
C GLY A 81 -23.17 -10.64 -11.93
N GLY A 82 -22.88 -9.56 -12.65
CA GLY A 82 -23.83 -8.45 -12.86
C GLY A 82 -25.08 -8.89 -13.61
N ASN A 83 -26.23 -8.26 -13.30
CA ASN A 83 -27.53 -8.66 -13.78
C ASN A 83 -27.76 -8.36 -15.27
N SER A 84 -27.08 -7.36 -15.82
CA SER A 84 -27.20 -6.98 -17.23
C SER A 84 -25.82 -6.97 -17.92
N GLN A 85 -25.83 -7.09 -19.26
CA GLN A 85 -24.61 -6.97 -20.05
C GLN A 85 -23.99 -5.57 -19.91
N GLN A 86 -24.83 -4.53 -19.85
CA GLN A 86 -24.38 -3.15 -19.68
C GLN A 86 -23.62 -2.93 -18.36
N GLU A 87 -24.10 -3.53 -17.26
CA GLU A 87 -23.40 -3.48 -15.97
C GLU A 87 -22.04 -4.18 -16.03
N ARG A 88 -21.99 -5.37 -16.65
CA ARG A 88 -20.75 -6.14 -16.82
C ARG A 88 -19.72 -5.39 -17.66
N ASP A 89 -20.14 -4.80 -18.78
CA ASP A 89 -19.25 -4.02 -19.67
C ASP A 89 -18.70 -2.76 -18.95
N ALA A 90 -19.54 -2.06 -18.22
CA ALA A 90 -19.11 -0.91 -17.42
C ALA A 90 -18.11 -1.30 -16.32
N ALA A 91 -18.34 -2.42 -15.65
CA ALA A 91 -17.45 -2.95 -14.64
C ALA A 91 -16.10 -3.41 -15.22
N GLU A 92 -16.11 -4.07 -16.39
CA GLU A 92 -14.89 -4.48 -17.10
C GLU A 92 -14.01 -3.27 -17.44
N ILE A 93 -14.61 -2.21 -17.97
CA ILE A 93 -13.91 -0.98 -18.31
C ILE A 93 -13.27 -0.36 -17.05
N ARG A 94 -14.02 -0.25 -15.97
CA ARG A 94 -13.54 0.31 -14.70
C ARG A 94 -12.42 -0.54 -14.10
N LEU A 95 -12.61 -1.84 -14.07
CA LEU A 95 -11.61 -2.80 -13.60
C LEU A 95 -10.32 -2.70 -14.43
N GLY A 96 -10.47 -2.61 -15.76
CA GLY A 96 -9.36 -2.44 -16.69
C GLY A 96 -8.56 -1.16 -16.44
N PHE A 97 -9.23 -0.06 -16.07
CA PHE A 97 -8.58 1.21 -15.72
C PHE A 97 -7.84 1.14 -14.39
N CYS A 98 -8.45 0.56 -13.35
CA CYS A 98 -7.87 0.48 -12.01
C CYS A 98 -6.67 -0.50 -11.94
N THR A 99 -6.70 -1.59 -12.71
CA THR A 99 -5.73 -2.70 -12.59
C THR A 99 -4.26 -2.28 -12.71
N PRO A 100 -3.82 -1.49 -13.70
CA PRO A 100 -2.43 -1.06 -13.79
C PRO A 100 -2.02 -0.11 -12.64
N ILE A 101 -2.95 0.71 -12.17
CA ILE A 101 -2.72 1.60 -11.01
C ILE A 101 -2.45 0.74 -9.77
N LEU A 102 -3.35 -0.18 -9.45
CA LEU A 102 -3.23 -1.06 -8.29
C LEU A 102 -1.92 -1.83 -8.31
N LYS A 103 -1.64 -2.52 -9.43
CA LYS A 103 -0.46 -3.37 -9.52
C LYS A 103 0.82 -2.55 -9.42
N GLY A 104 0.95 -1.47 -10.16
CA GLY A 104 2.16 -0.64 -10.14
C GLY A 104 2.37 0.04 -8.79
N PHE A 105 1.35 0.72 -8.29
CA PHE A 105 1.45 1.55 -7.09
C PHE A 105 1.57 0.74 -5.79
N ILE A 106 0.66 -0.22 -5.57
CA ILE A 106 0.63 -0.95 -4.29
C ILE A 106 1.84 -1.87 -4.13
N THR A 107 2.36 -2.46 -5.21
CA THR A 107 3.54 -3.32 -5.10
C THR A 107 4.81 -2.53 -4.78
N GLU A 108 4.99 -1.34 -5.34
CA GLU A 108 6.12 -0.46 -4.99
C GLU A 108 6.02 0.02 -3.54
N LEU A 109 4.83 0.46 -3.12
CA LEU A 109 4.61 0.85 -1.73
C LEU A 109 4.79 -0.32 -0.75
N GLY A 110 4.47 -1.55 -1.16
CA GLY A 110 4.72 -2.74 -0.36
C GLY A 110 6.21 -2.96 -0.08
N VAL A 111 7.06 -2.73 -1.08
CA VAL A 111 8.53 -2.78 -0.92
C VAL A 111 9.01 -1.66 0.00
N GLU A 112 8.50 -0.44 -0.17
CA GLU A 112 8.82 0.70 0.71
C GLU A 112 8.45 0.40 2.17
N ALA A 113 7.25 -0.10 2.42
CA ALA A 113 6.79 -0.48 3.75
C ALA A 113 7.69 -1.58 4.36
N ALA A 114 8.05 -2.59 3.59
CA ALA A 114 8.94 -3.67 4.04
C ALA A 114 10.34 -3.13 4.39
N ASN A 115 10.87 -2.19 3.60
CA ASN A 115 12.13 -1.52 3.88
C ASN A 115 12.08 -0.70 5.19
N HIS A 116 10.98 0.00 5.45
CA HIS A 116 10.76 0.66 6.74
C HIS A 116 10.73 -0.32 7.91
N GLY A 117 10.16 -1.51 7.72
CA GLY A 117 10.18 -2.56 8.73
C GLY A 117 11.60 -2.98 9.12
N VAL A 118 12.46 -3.24 8.14
CA VAL A 118 13.89 -3.52 8.37
C VAL A 118 14.54 -2.38 9.14
N GLN A 119 14.27 -1.13 8.75
CA GLN A 119 14.84 0.06 9.40
C GLN A 119 14.41 0.19 10.87
N VAL A 120 13.13 -0.06 11.20
CA VAL A 120 12.62 -0.02 12.58
C VAL A 120 13.33 -1.06 13.46
N PHE A 121 13.61 -2.24 12.94
CA PHE A 121 14.36 -3.27 13.65
C PHE A 121 15.86 -2.97 13.76
N GLY A 122 16.39 -2.04 12.96
CA GLY A 122 17.82 -1.76 12.90
C GLY A 122 18.63 -3.00 12.51
N GLY A 123 19.77 -3.26 13.16
CA GLY A 123 20.59 -4.44 12.88
C GLY A 123 19.85 -5.78 12.98
N HIS A 124 18.88 -5.90 13.88
CA HIS A 124 18.01 -7.08 13.98
C HIS A 124 17.16 -7.30 12.73
N GLY A 125 16.73 -6.23 12.06
CA GLY A 125 15.94 -6.34 10.82
C GLY A 125 16.72 -6.93 9.64
N TYR A 126 18.04 -6.89 9.69
CA TYR A 126 18.92 -7.39 8.64
C TYR A 126 19.22 -8.88 8.75
N ILE A 127 19.11 -9.46 9.94
CA ILE A 127 19.44 -10.85 10.19
C ILE A 127 18.23 -11.76 10.08
N LYS A 128 18.46 -12.99 9.60
CA LYS A 128 17.44 -13.98 9.22
C LYS A 128 16.48 -14.33 10.37
N GLU A 129 16.99 -14.41 11.59
CA GLU A 129 16.25 -14.86 12.78
C GLU A 129 15.03 -13.98 13.08
N TRP A 130 15.05 -12.71 12.67
CA TRP A 130 13.93 -11.77 12.89
C TRP A 130 12.92 -11.73 11.75
N GLY A 131 13.26 -12.28 10.57
CA GLY A 131 12.36 -12.45 9.44
C GLY A 131 11.97 -11.17 8.69
N MET A 132 12.45 -9.99 9.09
CA MET A 132 12.10 -8.73 8.42
C MET A 132 12.77 -8.61 7.05
N GLU A 133 14.02 -9.07 6.93
CA GLU A 133 14.73 -9.11 5.65
C GLU A 133 14.01 -9.99 4.62
N GLN A 134 13.39 -11.09 5.09
CA GLN A 134 12.62 -12.00 4.24
C GLN A 134 11.38 -11.30 3.66
N ILE A 135 10.67 -10.50 4.46
CA ILE A 135 9.51 -9.73 3.98
C ILE A 135 9.94 -8.77 2.86
N LEU A 136 11.07 -8.09 3.02
CA LEU A 136 11.60 -7.18 2.00
C LEU A 136 11.99 -7.92 0.72
N ARG A 137 12.66 -9.06 0.83
CA ARG A 137 13.06 -9.89 -0.31
C ARG A 137 11.84 -10.44 -1.05
N ASP A 138 10.85 -10.95 -0.32
CA ASP A 138 9.63 -11.52 -0.90
C ASP A 138 8.75 -10.45 -1.56
N SER A 139 8.69 -9.24 -1.01
CA SER A 139 7.90 -8.16 -1.61
C SER A 139 8.45 -7.70 -2.97
N ARG A 140 9.76 -7.83 -3.19
CA ARG A 140 10.43 -7.31 -4.39
C ARG A 140 9.96 -7.96 -5.69
N ILE A 141 9.63 -9.25 -5.69
CA ILE A 141 9.17 -9.94 -6.90
C ILE A 141 7.83 -9.36 -7.42
N ALA A 142 6.99 -8.86 -6.52
CA ALA A 142 5.68 -8.33 -6.88
C ALA A 142 5.74 -7.13 -7.83
N THR A 143 6.81 -6.36 -7.82
CA THR A 143 7.01 -5.23 -8.74
C THR A 143 7.48 -5.67 -10.14
N LEU A 144 7.95 -6.90 -10.28
CA LEU A 144 8.60 -7.42 -11.50
C LEU A 144 7.67 -8.26 -12.36
N TYR A 145 7.02 -9.27 -11.78
CA TYR A 145 6.22 -10.23 -12.55
C TYR A 145 4.82 -9.70 -12.88
N GLU A 146 4.10 -10.37 -13.77
CA GLU A 146 2.82 -9.93 -14.33
C GLU A 146 2.86 -8.53 -14.99
N GLY A 147 4.02 -8.15 -15.46
CA GLY A 147 4.36 -6.84 -16.01
C GLY A 147 4.96 -5.92 -14.96
N THR A 148 6.18 -5.43 -15.23
CA THR A 148 6.89 -4.51 -14.35
C THR A 148 6.10 -3.22 -14.13
N THR A 149 6.50 -2.42 -13.14
CA THR A 149 5.90 -1.11 -12.87
C THR A 149 5.89 -0.21 -14.11
N GLY A 150 6.98 -0.21 -14.91
CA GLY A 150 7.03 0.52 -16.18
C GLY A 150 6.01 0.00 -17.22
N ILE A 151 5.76 -1.30 -17.30
CA ILE A 151 4.73 -1.88 -18.17
C ILE A 151 3.33 -1.47 -17.70
N GLN A 152 3.08 -1.43 -16.39
CA GLN A 152 1.80 -0.91 -15.86
C GLN A 152 1.61 0.57 -16.20
N ALA A 153 2.66 1.38 -16.11
CA ALA A 153 2.61 2.80 -16.49
C ALA A 153 2.30 2.97 -17.99
N LEU A 154 2.93 2.17 -18.87
CA LEU A 154 2.63 2.16 -20.31
C LEU A 154 1.21 1.70 -20.61
N ASP A 155 0.70 0.69 -19.91
CA ASP A 155 -0.70 0.24 -20.06
C ASP A 155 -1.67 1.34 -19.65
N LEU A 156 -1.44 1.98 -18.50
CA LEU A 156 -2.28 3.07 -18.01
C LEU A 156 -2.27 4.26 -18.98
N VAL A 157 -1.10 4.84 -19.22
CA VAL A 157 -0.98 6.06 -20.01
C VAL A 157 -1.30 5.80 -21.48
N GLY A 158 -0.69 4.78 -22.08
CA GLY A 158 -0.86 4.49 -23.50
C GLY A 158 -2.27 4.02 -23.83
N ARG A 159 -2.73 2.95 -23.20
CA ARG A 159 -4.01 2.28 -23.56
C ARG A 159 -5.22 2.89 -22.87
N LYS A 160 -5.14 3.13 -21.54
CA LYS A 160 -6.31 3.51 -20.74
C LYS A 160 -6.60 5.00 -20.73
N VAL A 161 -5.61 5.82 -21.09
CA VAL A 161 -5.75 7.29 -21.16
C VAL A 161 -5.72 7.76 -22.62
N LEU A 162 -4.58 7.63 -23.31
CA LEU A 162 -4.41 8.23 -24.64
C LEU A 162 -5.24 7.53 -25.72
N MET A 163 -5.16 6.20 -25.83
CA MET A 163 -5.94 5.46 -26.84
C MET A 163 -7.44 5.52 -26.57
N ASP A 164 -7.85 5.61 -25.32
CA ASP A 164 -9.25 5.79 -24.88
C ASP A 164 -9.72 7.26 -24.99
N LYS A 165 -8.86 8.17 -25.47
CA LYS A 165 -9.15 9.61 -25.60
C LYS A 165 -9.67 10.22 -24.28
N PHE A 166 -9.05 9.88 -23.17
CA PHE A 166 -9.33 10.37 -21.82
C PHE A 166 -10.71 10.03 -21.25
N LYS A 167 -11.52 9.19 -21.90
CA LYS A 167 -12.89 8.90 -21.45
C LYS A 167 -12.92 8.32 -20.03
N GLN A 168 -12.15 7.25 -19.79
CA GLN A 168 -12.11 6.61 -18.46
C GLN A 168 -11.49 7.51 -17.39
N LEU A 169 -10.46 8.25 -17.74
CA LEU A 169 -9.86 9.22 -16.82
C LEU A 169 -10.87 10.29 -16.40
N ASN A 170 -11.62 10.84 -17.35
CA ASN A 170 -12.64 11.87 -17.05
C ASN A 170 -13.77 11.31 -16.17
N VAL A 171 -14.22 10.08 -16.42
CA VAL A 171 -15.22 9.43 -15.56
C VAL A 171 -14.66 9.24 -14.14
N PHE A 172 -13.45 8.70 -14.01
CA PHE A 172 -12.81 8.48 -12.71
C PHE A 172 -12.60 9.79 -11.94
N THR A 173 -12.06 10.82 -12.59
CA THR A 173 -11.83 12.12 -11.94
C THR A 173 -13.15 12.81 -11.57
N GLY A 174 -14.18 12.69 -12.39
CA GLY A 174 -15.53 13.20 -12.09
C GLY A 174 -16.12 12.58 -10.84
N GLU A 175 -15.98 11.27 -10.66
CA GLU A 175 -16.41 10.57 -9.44
C GLU A 175 -15.62 11.02 -8.21
N MET A 176 -14.29 11.17 -8.34
CA MET A 176 -13.45 11.63 -7.23
C MET A 176 -13.82 13.06 -6.81
N LEU A 177 -14.03 13.95 -7.77
CA LEU A 177 -14.46 15.32 -7.48
C LEU A 177 -15.84 15.39 -6.85
N SER A 178 -16.81 14.60 -7.33
CA SER A 178 -18.14 14.51 -6.77
C SER A 178 -18.12 13.97 -5.34
N PHE A 179 -17.27 12.99 -5.06
CA PHE A 179 -17.07 12.48 -3.70
C PHE A 179 -16.44 13.54 -2.80
N ALA A 180 -15.36 14.18 -3.25
CA ALA A 180 -14.68 15.21 -2.48
C ALA A 180 -15.59 16.39 -2.12
N ALA A 181 -16.46 16.81 -3.06
CA ALA A 181 -17.42 17.89 -2.84
C ALA A 181 -18.42 17.64 -1.70
N GLN A 182 -18.67 16.37 -1.32
CA GLN A 182 -19.55 16.02 -0.20
C GLN A 182 -18.90 16.31 1.17
N PHE A 183 -17.57 16.43 1.23
CA PHE A 183 -16.80 16.57 2.47
C PHE A 183 -16.04 17.89 2.59
N LEU A 184 -16.09 18.74 1.58
CA LEU A 184 -15.51 20.07 1.64
C LEU A 184 -16.60 21.05 2.11
N PRO A 185 -16.60 21.47 3.38
CA PRO A 185 -17.37 22.63 3.76
C PRO A 185 -16.77 23.87 3.10
N TRP A 186 -17.58 24.66 2.51
CA TRP A 186 -17.25 25.95 1.90
C TRP A 186 -16.83 26.97 2.93
#